data_326e0d19fa42cdd6eb8d9023f9069acf
#
_entry.id   326e0d19fa42cdd6eb8d9023f9069acf
#
_cell.length_a   1.000
_cell.length_b   1.000
_cell.length_c   1.000
_cell.angle_alpha   90.00
_cell.angle_beta   90.00
_cell.angle_gamma   90.00
#
_symmetry.space_group_name_H-M   'P 1'
#
loop_
_entity.id
_entity.type
_entity.pdbx_description
1 polymer ?
#
loop_
_entity_poly.entity_id
_entity_poly.type
_entity_poly.pdbx_seq_one_letter_code
_entity_poly.pdbx_strand_id
1 'polypeptide(L)'
;MPKSASSAASGAAEKVWSTVRVEFEAGVAWVTLNRPEKRNCMNPTLNAEMFEVLDYIEADDRCGVMVLTGAGESFSAGMDLKEYFRETDAKGHLAVRRAQRDAYGWWRRLRWLEKPSIAMVNGWCFGGGFSPLFACDLAVAAETATFGVSEINWGIIPGGNVTKVLTELMSAREAMYYTLTGETFDGKKAAEVKLVNEAVPLDQLRARVRAIADSLLE
;
A
#
# COMPACT_ATOMS: atom_id res chain seq x y z
N MET A 1 8.04 -50.68 -3.47
CA MET A 1 7.11 -50.20 -2.42
C MET A 1 7.30 -48.69 -2.31
N PRO A 2 6.39 -47.82 -2.81
CA PRO A 2 6.51 -46.40 -2.60
C PRO A 2 6.00 -46.04 -1.20
N LYS A 3 6.80 -45.29 -0.45
CA LYS A 3 6.42 -44.73 0.85
C LYS A 3 5.48 -43.53 0.57
N SER A 4 4.28 -43.61 1.10
CA SER A 4 3.34 -42.51 1.15
C SER A 4 3.89 -41.40 2.05
N ALA A 5 4.19 -40.24 1.46
CA ALA A 5 4.46 -39.02 2.20
C ALA A 5 3.11 -38.46 2.67
N SER A 6 2.81 -38.62 3.93
CA SER A 6 1.72 -37.93 4.63
C SER A 6 2.09 -36.46 4.73
N SER A 7 1.46 -35.58 3.94
CA SER A 7 1.54 -34.15 4.14
C SER A 7 0.73 -33.77 5.38
N ALA A 8 1.40 -33.62 6.50
CA ALA A 8 0.84 -32.95 7.67
C ALA A 8 0.73 -31.46 7.32
N ALA A 9 -0.47 -31.01 6.94
CA ALA A 9 -0.81 -29.60 6.95
C ALA A 9 -0.75 -29.16 8.43
N SER A 10 0.34 -28.48 8.81
CA SER A 10 0.43 -27.82 10.10
C SER A 10 -0.58 -26.68 10.10
N GLY A 11 -1.69 -26.84 10.83
CA GLY A 11 -2.63 -25.78 11.12
C GLY A 11 -1.98 -24.73 12.00
N ALA A 12 -1.15 -23.88 11.41
CA ALA A 12 -0.76 -22.62 12.05
C ALA A 12 -2.02 -21.78 12.21
N ALA A 13 -2.36 -21.38 13.44
CA ALA A 13 -3.48 -20.48 13.67
C ALA A 13 -3.30 -19.23 12.78
N GLU A 14 -4.35 -18.86 12.03
CA GLU A 14 -4.31 -17.67 11.21
C GLU A 14 -3.99 -16.46 12.09
N LYS A 15 -2.92 -15.74 11.73
CA LYS A 15 -2.48 -14.57 12.46
C LYS A 15 -3.48 -13.43 12.19
N VAL A 16 -3.97 -12.79 13.24
CA VAL A 16 -4.96 -11.71 13.17
C VAL A 16 -4.31 -10.41 13.57
N TRP A 17 -4.46 -9.39 12.74
CA TRP A 17 -4.03 -8.01 12.99
C TRP A 17 -5.24 -7.11 13.18
N SER A 18 -5.07 -5.99 13.87
CA SER A 18 -6.16 -5.06 14.18
C SER A 18 -6.46 -4.08 13.04
N THR A 19 -5.43 -3.71 12.28
CA THR A 19 -5.50 -2.66 11.24
C THR A 19 -5.17 -3.16 9.83
N VAL A 20 -4.87 -4.46 9.71
CA VAL A 20 -4.57 -5.12 8.42
C VAL A 20 -5.30 -6.45 8.36
N ARG A 21 -5.79 -6.83 7.19
CA ARG A 21 -6.30 -8.18 6.90
C ARG A 21 -5.43 -8.85 5.86
N VAL A 22 -5.21 -10.14 6.01
CA VAL A 22 -4.50 -10.98 5.03
C VAL A 22 -5.38 -12.16 4.69
N GLU A 23 -5.63 -12.35 3.41
CA GLU A 23 -6.41 -13.46 2.87
C GLU A 23 -5.59 -14.15 1.78
N PHE A 24 -5.55 -15.49 1.78
CA PHE A 24 -4.86 -16.26 0.75
C PHE A 24 -5.86 -16.87 -0.22
N GLU A 25 -5.65 -16.65 -1.51
CA GLU A 25 -6.49 -17.18 -2.57
C GLU A 25 -5.64 -17.61 -3.76
N ALA A 26 -5.53 -18.91 -3.99
CA ALA A 26 -4.88 -19.48 -5.17
C ALA A 26 -3.52 -18.80 -5.52
N GLY A 27 -2.57 -18.83 -4.58
CA GLY A 27 -1.22 -18.29 -4.78
C GLY A 27 -1.08 -16.79 -4.49
N VAL A 28 -2.17 -16.07 -4.26
CA VAL A 28 -2.16 -14.63 -3.99
C VAL A 28 -2.44 -14.36 -2.51
N ALA A 29 -1.60 -13.53 -1.89
CA ALA A 29 -1.86 -12.92 -0.59
C ALA A 29 -2.51 -11.54 -0.78
N TRP A 30 -3.80 -11.43 -0.48
CA TRP A 30 -4.55 -10.17 -0.48
C TRP A 30 -4.35 -9.47 0.85
N VAL A 31 -3.54 -8.43 0.86
CA VAL A 31 -3.26 -7.61 2.04
C VAL A 31 -4.09 -6.34 1.98
N THR A 32 -4.99 -6.18 2.94
CA THR A 32 -5.94 -5.06 2.98
C THR A 32 -5.65 -4.16 4.18
N LEU A 33 -5.31 -2.90 3.94
CA LEU A 33 -5.27 -1.86 4.97
C LEU A 33 -6.70 -1.68 5.51
N ASN A 34 -6.92 -1.90 6.80
CA ASN A 34 -8.26 -2.10 7.36
C ASN A 34 -8.59 -1.11 8.48
N ARG A 35 -8.58 0.16 8.13
CA ARG A 35 -9.10 1.29 8.95
C ARG A 35 -10.05 2.15 8.11
N PRO A 36 -11.15 1.57 7.55
CA PRO A 36 -12.01 2.27 6.59
C PRO A 36 -12.63 3.53 7.17
N GLU A 37 -12.97 3.54 8.46
CA GLU A 37 -13.51 4.71 9.19
C GLU A 37 -12.51 5.90 9.27
N LYS A 38 -11.23 5.64 9.03
CA LYS A 38 -10.15 6.61 8.92
C LYS A 38 -9.55 6.67 7.50
N ARG A 39 -10.29 6.19 6.50
CA ARG A 39 -9.82 6.12 5.12
C ARG A 39 -8.45 5.46 4.98
N ASN A 40 -8.22 4.43 5.79
CA ASN A 40 -6.98 3.64 5.83
C ASN A 40 -5.71 4.49 6.05
N CYS A 41 -5.81 5.61 6.80
CA CYS A 41 -4.62 6.36 7.15
C CYS A 41 -3.73 5.57 8.12
N MET A 42 -2.42 5.71 7.91
CA MET A 42 -1.39 4.93 8.57
C MET A 42 -1.04 5.55 9.92
N ASN A 43 -1.35 4.83 10.99
CA ASN A 43 -0.95 5.13 12.36
C ASN A 43 0.24 4.24 12.79
N PRO A 44 0.83 4.46 13.97
CA PRO A 44 1.93 3.63 14.46
C PRO A 44 1.60 2.12 14.55
N THR A 45 0.35 1.77 14.89
CA THR A 45 -0.09 0.36 14.96
C THR A 45 -0.05 -0.29 13.57
N LEU A 46 -0.67 0.34 12.57
CA LEU A 46 -0.67 -0.15 11.19
C LEU A 46 0.76 -0.30 10.66
N ASN A 47 1.62 0.69 10.92
CA ASN A 47 3.01 0.64 10.47
C ASN A 47 3.78 -0.54 11.12
N ALA A 48 3.53 -0.83 12.38
CA ALA A 48 4.14 -1.97 13.07
C ALA A 48 3.58 -3.31 12.56
N GLU A 49 2.26 -3.42 12.42
CA GLU A 49 1.60 -4.62 11.90
C GLU A 49 2.04 -4.95 10.47
N MET A 50 2.28 -3.96 9.62
CA MET A 50 2.76 -4.19 8.24
C MET A 50 4.13 -4.86 8.19
N PHE A 51 5.05 -4.62 9.14
CA PHE A 51 6.28 -5.41 9.23
C PHE A 51 5.99 -6.88 9.46
N GLU A 52 5.12 -7.17 10.44
CA GLU A 52 4.76 -8.54 10.76
C GLU A 52 4.03 -9.24 9.61
N VAL A 53 3.17 -8.49 8.89
CA VAL A 53 2.46 -8.99 7.69
C VAL A 53 3.46 -9.35 6.60
N LEU A 54 4.41 -8.48 6.31
CA LEU A 54 5.41 -8.73 5.26
C LEU A 54 6.28 -9.94 5.60
N ASP A 55 6.73 -10.07 6.85
CA ASP A 55 7.48 -11.25 7.29
C ASP A 55 6.62 -12.53 7.22
N TYR A 56 5.33 -12.43 7.59
CA TYR A 56 4.40 -13.56 7.54
C TYR A 56 4.16 -14.05 6.12
N ILE A 57 3.85 -13.16 5.17
CA ILE A 57 3.56 -13.55 3.80
C ILE A 57 4.82 -13.99 3.03
N GLU A 58 5.98 -13.45 3.37
CA GLU A 58 7.24 -13.85 2.73
C GLU A 58 7.64 -15.27 3.11
N ALA A 59 7.40 -15.67 4.37
CA ALA A 59 7.67 -17.01 4.88
C ALA A 59 6.58 -18.04 4.50
N ASP A 60 5.44 -17.63 3.93
CA ASP A 60 4.32 -18.52 3.65
C ASP A 60 4.32 -18.98 2.19
N ASP A 61 4.46 -20.31 1.99
CA ASP A 61 4.47 -20.93 0.64
C ASP A 61 3.15 -20.76 -0.13
N ARG A 62 2.05 -20.40 0.55
CA ARG A 62 0.77 -20.07 -0.11
C ARG A 62 0.83 -18.75 -0.87
N CYS A 63 1.82 -17.90 -0.61
CA CYS A 63 1.99 -16.62 -1.28
C CYS A 63 3.04 -16.72 -2.38
N GLY A 64 2.63 -16.63 -3.62
CA GLY A 64 3.51 -16.39 -4.76
C GLY A 64 3.51 -14.92 -5.20
N VAL A 65 2.36 -14.23 -5.01
CA VAL A 65 2.18 -12.80 -5.35
C VAL A 65 1.45 -12.10 -4.21
N MET A 66 1.90 -10.91 -3.85
CA MET A 66 1.20 -10.03 -2.89
C MET A 66 0.36 -8.99 -3.61
N VAL A 67 -0.88 -8.76 -3.17
CA VAL A 67 -1.70 -7.62 -3.59
C VAL A 67 -2.00 -6.75 -2.37
N LEU A 68 -1.64 -5.47 -2.46
CA LEU A 68 -1.94 -4.47 -1.42
C LEU A 68 -3.13 -3.61 -1.84
N THR A 69 -4.15 -3.48 -0.98
CA THR A 69 -5.32 -2.65 -1.21
C THR A 69 -5.83 -2.02 0.08
N GLY A 70 -6.91 -1.25 0.01
CA GLY A 70 -7.57 -0.66 1.18
C GLY A 70 -9.02 -1.12 1.34
N ALA A 71 -9.48 -1.26 2.57
CA ALA A 71 -10.88 -1.54 2.87
C ALA A 71 -11.77 -0.33 2.55
N GLY A 72 -13.00 -0.58 2.07
CA GLY A 72 -13.97 0.47 1.76
C GLY A 72 -13.60 1.31 0.53
N GLU A 73 -13.76 2.62 0.63
CA GLU A 73 -13.64 3.57 -0.48
C GLU A 73 -12.25 4.19 -0.67
N SER A 74 -11.24 3.70 0.04
CA SER A 74 -9.91 4.31 0.03
C SER A 74 -8.84 3.25 -0.04
N PHE A 75 -7.79 3.51 -0.83
CA PHE A 75 -6.52 2.82 -0.69
C PHE A 75 -5.84 3.27 0.61
N SER A 76 -5.45 4.54 0.71
CA SER A 76 -4.97 5.16 1.94
C SER A 76 -5.02 6.70 1.84
N ALA A 77 -5.54 7.35 2.88
CA ALA A 77 -5.48 8.82 3.00
C ALA A 77 -4.13 9.34 3.53
N GLY A 78 -3.10 8.50 3.57
CA GLY A 78 -1.77 8.89 4.03
C GLY A 78 -1.54 8.67 5.51
N MET A 79 -0.75 9.55 6.15
CA MET A 79 -0.42 9.42 7.57
C MET A 79 -1.55 9.94 8.46
N ASP A 80 -1.80 9.26 9.59
CA ASP A 80 -2.79 9.69 10.58
C ASP A 80 -2.32 10.98 11.29
N LEU A 81 -3.02 12.09 11.04
CA LEU A 81 -2.64 13.41 11.58
C LEU A 81 -2.69 13.46 13.13
N LYS A 82 -3.57 12.68 13.73
CA LYS A 82 -3.70 12.62 15.19
C LYS A 82 -2.69 11.65 15.78
N GLU A 83 -2.77 10.39 15.42
CA GLU A 83 -2.04 9.32 16.08
C GLU A 83 -0.56 9.28 15.68
N TYR A 84 -0.25 9.54 14.37
CA TYR A 84 1.12 9.52 13.91
C TYR A 84 1.88 10.81 14.19
N PHE A 85 1.24 11.99 14.03
CA PHE A 85 1.92 13.27 14.29
C PHE A 85 1.68 13.76 15.72
N ARG A 86 0.47 14.23 16.06
CA ARG A 86 0.21 14.95 17.34
C ARG A 86 0.51 14.11 18.58
N GLU A 87 0.02 12.87 18.63
CA GLU A 87 0.21 12.03 19.82
C GLU A 87 1.65 11.52 19.92
N THR A 88 2.34 11.36 18.79
CA THR A 88 3.75 10.96 18.76
C THR A 88 4.64 12.12 19.20
N ASP A 89 4.38 13.35 18.72
CA ASP A 89 5.09 14.55 19.14
C ASP A 89 4.95 14.79 20.66
N ALA A 90 3.75 14.59 21.20
CA ALA A 90 3.50 14.72 22.63
C ALA A 90 4.32 13.73 23.49
N LYS A 91 4.75 12.59 22.91
CA LYS A 91 5.61 11.59 23.58
C LYS A 91 7.11 11.90 23.45
N GLY A 92 7.46 12.97 22.73
CA GLY A 92 8.82 13.47 22.57
C GLY A 92 9.61 12.87 21.39
N HIS A 93 10.78 13.44 21.17
CA HIS A 93 11.61 13.21 19.98
C HIS A 93 11.94 11.74 19.68
N LEU A 94 12.18 10.92 20.70
CA LEU A 94 12.45 9.48 20.49
C LEU A 94 11.24 8.73 19.94
N ALA A 95 10.02 9.11 20.36
CA ALA A 95 8.79 8.52 19.84
C ALA A 95 8.59 8.90 18.36
N VAL A 96 8.83 10.16 18.01
CA VAL A 96 8.80 10.63 16.62
C VAL A 96 9.77 9.82 15.73
N ARG A 97 11.01 9.67 16.17
CA ARG A 97 12.02 8.91 15.42
C ARG A 97 11.64 7.43 15.25
N ARG A 98 11.04 6.81 16.27
CA ARG A 98 10.56 5.43 16.18
C ARG A 98 9.42 5.31 15.17
N ALA A 99 8.41 6.18 15.26
CA ALA A 99 7.29 6.19 14.35
C ALA A 99 7.72 6.40 12.88
N GLN A 100 8.66 7.31 12.64
CA GLN A 100 9.25 7.53 11.32
C GLN A 100 10.03 6.30 10.81
N ARG A 101 10.86 5.70 11.69
CA ARG A 101 11.60 4.49 11.35
C ARG A 101 10.65 3.35 10.95
N ASP A 102 9.56 3.18 11.68
CA ASP A 102 8.61 2.11 11.43
C ASP A 102 7.83 2.36 10.13
N ALA A 103 7.36 3.59 9.90
CA ALA A 103 6.70 3.95 8.64
C ALA A 103 7.61 3.75 7.42
N TYR A 104 8.80 4.36 7.41
CA TYR A 104 9.74 4.21 6.29
C TYR A 104 10.29 2.79 6.16
N GLY A 105 10.41 2.09 7.28
CA GLY A 105 10.96 0.74 7.32
C GLY A 105 10.09 -0.26 6.58
N TRP A 106 8.77 -0.29 6.83
CA TRP A 106 7.92 -1.24 6.15
C TRP A 106 7.73 -0.92 4.66
N TRP A 107 7.72 0.37 4.24
CA TRP A 107 7.72 0.72 2.81
C TRP A 107 8.99 0.23 2.10
N ARG A 108 10.14 0.38 2.76
CA ARG A 108 11.40 -0.16 2.25
C ARG A 108 11.37 -1.69 2.20
N ARG A 109 10.84 -2.34 3.23
CA ARG A 109 10.71 -3.79 3.30
C ARG A 109 9.79 -4.32 2.18
N LEU A 110 8.68 -3.64 1.91
CA LEU A 110 7.78 -3.95 0.79
C LEU A 110 8.50 -3.80 -0.56
N ARG A 111 9.29 -2.72 -0.74
CA ARG A 111 10.06 -2.49 -1.98
C ARG A 111 11.07 -3.58 -2.29
N TRP A 112 11.54 -4.28 -1.27
CA TRP A 112 12.52 -5.36 -1.36
C TRP A 112 11.91 -6.72 -1.00
N LEU A 113 10.59 -6.85 -1.08
CA LEU A 113 9.91 -8.14 -0.89
C LEU A 113 10.38 -9.11 -1.98
N GLU A 114 10.72 -10.33 -1.59
CA GLU A 114 11.20 -11.38 -2.54
C GLU A 114 10.08 -12.01 -3.37
N LYS A 115 8.87 -11.47 -3.27
CA LYS A 115 7.68 -11.89 -4.04
C LYS A 115 7.12 -10.69 -4.81
N PRO A 116 6.68 -10.88 -6.06
CA PRO A 116 6.02 -9.81 -6.81
C PRO A 116 4.87 -9.18 -6.04
N SER A 117 4.74 -7.87 -6.15
CA SER A 117 3.75 -7.09 -5.41
C SER A 117 2.96 -6.15 -6.33
N ILE A 118 1.64 -6.07 -6.12
CA ILE A 118 0.72 -5.26 -6.91
C ILE A 118 -0.07 -4.33 -5.98
N ALA A 119 -0.01 -3.03 -6.20
CA ALA A 119 -0.93 -2.08 -5.57
C ALA A 119 -2.27 -2.07 -6.34
N MET A 120 -3.35 -2.44 -5.66
CA MET A 120 -4.72 -2.34 -6.17
C MET A 120 -5.38 -1.11 -5.57
N VAL A 121 -5.37 0.02 -6.30
CA VAL A 121 -5.84 1.32 -5.81
C VAL A 121 -7.35 1.44 -6.05
N ASN A 122 -8.12 1.07 -5.05
CA ASN A 122 -9.57 1.00 -5.12
C ASN A 122 -10.29 2.34 -4.90
N GLY A 123 -9.58 3.41 -4.53
CA GLY A 123 -10.20 4.70 -4.24
C GLY A 123 -9.18 5.75 -3.84
N TRP A 124 -9.44 6.50 -2.77
CA TRP A 124 -8.62 7.63 -2.35
C TRP A 124 -7.18 7.21 -2.02
N CYS A 125 -6.20 7.88 -2.65
CA CYS A 125 -4.77 7.72 -2.41
C CYS A 125 -4.15 9.11 -2.23
N PHE A 126 -3.84 9.50 -0.99
CA PHE A 126 -3.40 10.85 -0.65
C PHE A 126 -2.10 10.87 0.14
N GLY A 127 -1.27 11.88 -0.12
CA GLY A 127 -0.08 12.16 0.65
C GLY A 127 0.80 10.92 0.89
N GLY A 128 1.03 10.56 2.15
CA GLY A 128 1.80 9.37 2.52
C GLY A 128 1.32 8.05 1.90
N GLY A 129 0.09 7.97 1.38
CA GLY A 129 -0.45 6.81 0.67
C GLY A 129 0.28 6.50 -0.64
N PHE A 130 0.95 7.48 -1.24
CA PHE A 130 1.83 7.26 -2.39
C PHE A 130 3.04 6.38 -2.07
N SER A 131 3.48 6.32 -0.81
CA SER A 131 4.65 5.54 -0.42
C SER A 131 4.45 4.03 -0.55
N PRO A 132 3.40 3.41 0.01
CA PRO A 132 3.13 2.00 -0.22
C PRO A 132 2.74 1.68 -1.67
N LEU A 133 2.04 2.59 -2.37
CA LEU A 133 1.77 2.44 -3.80
C LEU A 133 3.08 2.29 -4.59
N PHE A 134 4.04 3.16 -4.37
CA PHE A 134 5.35 3.12 -5.03
C PHE A 134 6.21 1.92 -4.59
N ALA A 135 6.03 1.45 -3.38
CA ALA A 135 6.79 0.33 -2.87
C ALA A 135 6.40 -1.00 -3.54
N CYS A 136 5.17 -1.12 -4.07
CA CYS A 136 4.78 -2.25 -4.91
C CYS A 136 5.45 -2.18 -6.29
N ASP A 137 5.66 -3.34 -6.92
CA ASP A 137 6.28 -3.46 -8.24
C ASP A 137 5.35 -3.00 -9.36
N LEU A 138 4.07 -3.31 -9.24
CA LEU A 138 3.01 -2.94 -10.18
C LEU A 138 1.90 -2.20 -9.44
N ALA A 139 1.14 -1.41 -10.21
CA ALA A 139 -0.02 -0.70 -9.69
C ALA A 139 -1.16 -0.64 -10.71
N VAL A 140 -2.37 -0.99 -10.28
CA VAL A 140 -3.61 -0.83 -11.06
C VAL A 140 -4.58 0.00 -10.24
N ALA A 141 -5.22 0.98 -10.85
CA ALA A 141 -6.19 1.85 -10.18
C ALA A 141 -7.61 1.65 -10.71
N ALA A 142 -8.60 1.92 -9.86
CA ALA A 142 -9.93 2.20 -10.35
C ALA A 142 -9.91 3.51 -11.16
N GLU A 143 -10.64 3.60 -12.27
CA GLU A 143 -10.78 4.84 -13.04
C GLU A 143 -11.28 6.01 -12.19
N THR A 144 -12.13 5.69 -11.21
CA THR A 144 -12.73 6.64 -10.25
C THR A 144 -11.88 6.89 -9.02
N ALA A 145 -10.71 6.23 -8.88
CA ALA A 145 -9.80 6.49 -7.77
C ALA A 145 -9.35 7.97 -7.81
N THR A 146 -9.16 8.54 -6.63
CA THR A 146 -8.76 9.95 -6.51
C THR A 146 -7.39 10.04 -5.87
N PHE A 147 -6.47 10.69 -6.55
CA PHE A 147 -5.10 10.92 -6.11
C PHE A 147 -4.88 12.38 -5.75
N GLY A 148 -4.09 12.65 -4.72
CA GLY A 148 -3.78 14.03 -4.34
C GLY A 148 -2.53 14.17 -3.50
N VAL A 149 -1.71 15.15 -3.85
CA VAL A 149 -0.57 15.61 -3.05
C VAL A 149 -1.07 16.79 -2.21
N SER A 150 -1.72 16.47 -1.09
CA SER A 150 -2.49 17.45 -0.31
C SER A 150 -1.67 18.24 0.69
N GLU A 151 -0.38 18.00 0.81
CA GLU A 151 0.51 18.60 1.81
C GLU A 151 0.56 20.12 1.71
N ILE A 152 0.50 20.68 0.49
CA ILE A 152 0.48 22.13 0.28
C ILE A 152 -0.72 22.80 0.95
N ASN A 153 -1.87 22.13 1.03
CA ASN A 153 -3.08 22.65 1.67
C ASN A 153 -2.90 22.80 3.20
N TRP A 154 -1.88 22.18 3.77
CA TRP A 154 -1.51 22.25 5.18
C TRP A 154 -0.25 23.07 5.42
N GLY A 155 0.31 23.69 4.39
CA GLY A 155 1.54 24.48 4.48
C GLY A 155 2.79 23.63 4.80
N ILE A 156 2.79 22.36 4.46
CA ILE A 156 3.91 21.44 4.67
C ILE A 156 4.44 20.91 3.33
N ILE A 157 5.71 20.53 3.33
CA ILE A 157 6.35 19.89 2.17
C ILE A 157 5.97 18.41 2.16
N PRO A 158 5.65 17.82 0.98
CA PRO A 158 5.44 16.38 0.87
C PRO A 158 6.62 15.59 1.42
N GLY A 159 6.42 14.94 2.55
CA GLY A 159 7.43 14.18 3.29
C GLY A 159 7.49 12.71 2.88
N GLY A 160 8.29 11.94 3.60
CA GLY A 160 8.44 10.52 3.36
C GLY A 160 9.00 10.24 1.98
N ASN A 161 8.37 9.34 1.25
CA ASN A 161 8.74 9.02 -0.12
C ASN A 161 7.91 9.78 -1.17
N VAL A 162 6.97 10.64 -0.79
CA VAL A 162 6.01 11.26 -1.73
C VAL A 162 6.72 12.02 -2.85
N THR A 163 7.67 12.92 -2.51
CA THR A 163 8.47 13.63 -3.53
C THR A 163 9.25 12.68 -4.43
N LYS A 164 9.84 11.62 -3.86
CA LYS A 164 10.57 10.60 -4.61
C LYS A 164 9.64 9.88 -5.61
N VAL A 165 8.47 9.46 -5.15
CA VAL A 165 7.44 8.81 -5.99
C VAL A 165 7.10 9.67 -7.20
N LEU A 166 6.77 10.93 -6.95
CA LEU A 166 6.37 11.86 -8.01
C LEU A 166 7.49 12.07 -9.03
N THR A 167 8.72 12.28 -8.57
CA THR A 167 9.86 12.57 -9.47
C THR A 167 10.40 11.35 -10.21
N GLU A 168 10.16 10.14 -9.71
CA GLU A 168 10.60 8.90 -10.38
C GLU A 168 9.55 8.35 -11.38
N LEU A 169 8.26 8.53 -11.08
CA LEU A 169 7.19 7.96 -11.90
C LEU A 169 6.55 8.95 -12.86
N MET A 170 6.53 10.24 -12.53
CA MET A 170 5.87 11.27 -13.32
C MET A 170 6.89 12.19 -14.00
N SER A 171 6.46 12.91 -15.05
CA SER A 171 7.29 13.98 -15.58
C SER A 171 7.51 15.07 -14.52
N ALA A 172 8.65 15.77 -14.58
CA ALA A 172 8.94 16.87 -13.65
C ALA A 172 7.84 17.95 -13.66
N ARG A 173 7.20 18.18 -14.80
CA ARG A 173 6.11 19.17 -14.94
C ARG A 173 4.85 18.71 -14.21
N GLU A 174 4.45 17.47 -14.37
CA GLU A 174 3.28 16.92 -13.69
C GLU A 174 3.51 16.83 -12.16
N ALA A 175 4.69 16.37 -11.75
CA ALA A 175 5.07 16.31 -10.34
C ALA A 175 4.99 17.70 -9.68
N MET A 176 5.54 18.74 -10.31
CA MET A 176 5.50 20.11 -9.81
C MET A 176 4.07 20.68 -9.82
N TYR A 177 3.29 20.40 -10.86
CA TYR A 177 1.91 20.88 -10.97
C TYR A 177 1.09 20.42 -9.78
N TYR A 178 0.98 19.10 -9.55
CA TYR A 178 0.17 18.55 -8.46
C TYR A 178 0.72 18.88 -7.08
N THR A 179 2.05 18.98 -6.93
CA THR A 179 2.65 19.36 -5.65
C THR A 179 2.37 20.83 -5.28
N LEU A 180 2.40 21.73 -6.26
CA LEU A 180 2.24 23.16 -5.99
C LEU A 180 0.77 23.62 -5.97
N THR A 181 -0.10 22.98 -6.76
CA THR A 181 -1.52 23.33 -6.80
C THR A 181 -2.33 22.61 -5.73
N GLY A 182 -1.92 21.42 -5.32
CA GLY A 182 -2.71 20.52 -4.46
C GLY A 182 -3.97 19.99 -5.14
N GLU A 183 -4.08 20.15 -6.48
CA GLU A 183 -5.19 19.61 -7.25
C GLU A 183 -5.20 18.08 -7.22
N THR A 184 -6.38 17.50 -7.27
CA THR A 184 -6.58 16.07 -7.36
C THR A 184 -6.72 15.62 -8.81
N PHE A 185 -6.42 14.36 -9.05
CA PHE A 185 -6.60 13.72 -10.34
C PHE A 185 -7.17 12.31 -10.20
N ASP A 186 -7.80 11.82 -11.25
CA ASP A 186 -8.43 10.50 -11.24
C ASP A 186 -7.48 9.36 -11.65
N GLY A 187 -7.98 8.12 -11.62
CA GLY A 187 -7.21 6.94 -11.99
C GLY A 187 -6.78 6.95 -13.45
N LYS A 188 -7.57 7.51 -14.36
CA LYS A 188 -7.20 7.61 -15.78
C LYS A 188 -5.99 8.52 -15.96
N LYS A 189 -6.01 9.67 -15.30
CA LYS A 189 -4.87 10.58 -15.29
C LYS A 189 -3.65 9.95 -14.60
N ALA A 190 -3.84 9.18 -13.53
CA ALA A 190 -2.76 8.45 -12.88
C ALA A 190 -2.05 7.47 -13.83
N ALA A 191 -2.80 6.78 -14.69
CA ALA A 191 -2.24 5.92 -15.73
C ALA A 191 -1.55 6.72 -16.86
N GLU A 192 -2.14 7.84 -17.28
CA GLU A 192 -1.55 8.72 -18.29
C GLU A 192 -0.17 9.25 -17.85
N VAL A 193 -0.05 9.72 -16.59
CA VAL A 193 1.21 10.25 -16.04
C VAL A 193 2.17 9.18 -15.52
N LYS A 194 1.84 7.89 -15.72
CA LYS A 194 2.66 6.73 -15.35
C LYS A 194 2.81 6.47 -13.84
N LEU A 195 1.95 7.07 -13.03
CA LEU A 195 1.90 6.78 -11.60
C LEU A 195 1.42 5.35 -11.32
N VAL A 196 0.52 4.84 -12.17
CA VAL A 196 0.06 3.45 -12.18
C VAL A 196 0.21 2.85 -13.59
N ASN A 197 0.24 1.52 -13.70
CA ASN A 197 0.38 0.84 -15.00
C ASN A 197 -0.87 1.05 -15.88
N GLU A 198 -2.05 0.95 -15.28
CA GLU A 198 -3.34 1.11 -15.95
C GLU A 198 -4.43 1.51 -14.98
N ALA A 199 -5.55 1.99 -15.53
CA ALA A 199 -6.79 2.23 -14.81
C ALA A 199 -7.94 1.48 -15.48
N VAL A 200 -8.80 0.87 -14.66
CA VAL A 200 -9.97 0.10 -15.11
C VAL A 200 -11.22 0.49 -14.32
N PRO A 201 -12.44 0.20 -14.81
CA PRO A 201 -13.65 0.37 -14.01
C PRO A 201 -13.53 -0.34 -12.64
N LEU A 202 -14.06 0.30 -11.58
CA LEU A 202 -13.91 -0.20 -10.20
C LEU A 202 -14.42 -1.64 -10.04
N ASP A 203 -15.51 -1.99 -10.68
CA ASP A 203 -16.11 -3.33 -10.66
C ASP A 203 -15.24 -4.39 -11.36
N GLN A 204 -14.31 -3.98 -12.22
CA GLN A 204 -13.36 -4.86 -12.93
C GLN A 204 -11.98 -4.90 -12.24
N LEU A 205 -11.71 -4.01 -11.30
CA LEU A 205 -10.39 -3.81 -10.70
C LEU A 205 -9.81 -5.11 -10.09
N ARG A 206 -10.58 -5.79 -9.24
CA ARG A 206 -10.12 -7.05 -8.61
C ARG A 206 -9.85 -8.15 -9.65
N ALA A 207 -10.72 -8.30 -10.63
CA ALA A 207 -10.56 -9.30 -11.68
C ALA A 207 -9.32 -9.02 -12.55
N ARG A 208 -9.06 -7.74 -12.86
CA ARG A 208 -7.88 -7.34 -13.61
C ARG A 208 -6.57 -7.60 -12.86
N VAL A 209 -6.53 -7.21 -11.57
CA VAL A 209 -5.38 -7.47 -10.70
C VAL A 209 -5.16 -8.98 -10.54
N ARG A 210 -6.24 -9.76 -10.40
CA ARG A 210 -6.15 -11.22 -10.34
C ARG A 210 -5.51 -11.80 -11.61
N ALA A 211 -5.94 -11.34 -12.80
CA ALA A 211 -5.37 -11.81 -14.06
C ALA A 211 -3.87 -11.49 -14.20
N ILE A 212 -3.42 -10.33 -13.69
CA ILE A 212 -1.99 -10.00 -13.63
C ILE A 212 -1.27 -10.95 -12.65
N ALA A 213 -1.84 -11.16 -11.46
CA ALA A 213 -1.24 -12.05 -10.48
C ALA A 213 -1.13 -13.50 -11.02
N ASP A 214 -2.15 -13.99 -11.73
CA ASP A 214 -2.12 -15.31 -12.36
C ASP A 214 -0.96 -15.45 -13.35
N SER A 215 -0.71 -14.41 -14.18
CA SER A 215 0.41 -14.43 -15.11
C SER A 215 1.80 -14.35 -14.45
N LEU A 216 1.87 -13.91 -13.18
CA LEU A 216 3.11 -13.90 -12.41
C LEU A 216 3.33 -15.22 -11.65
N LEU A 217 2.29 -16.04 -11.51
CA LEU A 217 2.34 -17.35 -10.84
C LEU A 217 2.69 -18.50 -11.83
N GLU A 218 2.59 -18.28 -13.14
CA GLU A 218 2.99 -19.23 -14.20
C GLU A 218 4.51 -19.32 -14.34
#